data_0142259ac04a56146de032f0062458a2
#
_entry.id   0142259ac04a56146de032f0062458a2
#
_cell.length_a   1.000
_cell.length_b   1.000
_cell.length_c   1.000
_cell.angle_alpha   90.00
_cell.angle_beta   90.00
_cell.angle_gamma   90.00
#
_symmetry.space_group_name_H-M   'P 1'
#
loop_
_entity.id
_entity.type
_entity.pdbx_description
1 polymer ?
#
loop_
_entity_poly.entity_id
_entity_poly.type
_entity_poly.pdbx_seq_one_letter_code
_entity_poly.pdbx_strand_id
1 'polypeptide(L)'
;MPVPVAVQADPSRMVLRDTPQEKEPEEELKRLALKKAPPWVISCLLHMLLLIILGLWYITADPTKTGIFLDVSSPEMGEQLLDDSLSLSSDDLSIETAIVPPSELQAVEDPFASSKPEPTELALIGAKPMVNLDAPTINLALMGREPGTKEALLGKYGGNGESESAVKLGLAWLARYQRKDGSWSLKGPYRSGALNRRDLPESATAMALLAFQGAGNTHQRGEFQQQVAKGIKALLRMQGGNGNFFQQGDSNNWFYSHAQCTMAVCELYGMTKDEELRRPAELAIQFLIESQDPQLGGWRYLPRSDSDTSVTGWAVMAFQSARMAGLLVPSPVLAKIGEYLDQATPDGSQYGYQIATEPTLTMTADALLCRQYLGWRRDDPRLIAGADVVLKYLPRYEERDVYYWYYGTQMMHHMEGKYWPAWHAALRDMLVEHQEKSGAEKGSWDPKGEHPDRWANLGQGGRLYTTCLSLYMLEVYYRHLPIYGVRK
;
A
#
# COMPACT_ATOMS: atom_id res chain seq x y z
N MET A 1 -92.29 -1.93 -28.67
CA MET A 1 -93.49 -2.19 -27.90
C MET A 1 -93.78 -3.68 -27.83
N PRO A 2 -94.12 -4.32 -26.75
CA PRO A 2 -94.53 -3.87 -25.44
C PRO A 2 -93.60 -4.38 -24.30
N VAL A 3 -93.88 -3.78 -23.12
CA VAL A 3 -93.25 -4.07 -21.82
C VAL A 3 -93.81 -5.40 -21.27
N PRO A 4 -93.00 -6.27 -20.62
CA PRO A 4 -93.53 -7.35 -19.81
C PRO A 4 -93.47 -7.00 -18.33
N VAL A 5 -94.53 -7.38 -17.68
CA VAL A 5 -95.01 -7.25 -16.32
C VAL A 5 -94.08 -7.98 -15.31
N ALA A 6 -93.87 -7.38 -14.14
CA ALA A 6 -93.19 -7.97 -12.97
C ALA A 6 -94.12 -9.07 -12.36
N VAL A 7 -93.44 -10.22 -12.06
CA VAL A 7 -94.03 -11.28 -11.23
C VAL A 7 -93.41 -11.22 -9.83
N GLN A 8 -94.28 -11.03 -8.83
CA GLN A 8 -93.95 -11.11 -7.41
C GLN A 8 -93.59 -12.55 -7.04
N ALA A 9 -92.45 -12.75 -6.30
CA ALA A 9 -92.06 -14.03 -5.73
C ALA A 9 -92.42 -14.11 -4.25
N ASP A 10 -92.93 -15.27 -3.89
CA ASP A 10 -93.47 -15.68 -2.56
C ASP A 10 -92.27 -15.89 -1.54
N PRO A 11 -92.45 -15.39 -0.27
CA PRO A 11 -91.37 -15.37 0.71
C PRO A 11 -91.32 -16.61 1.65
N SER A 12 -91.76 -17.79 1.25
CA SER A 12 -91.80 -18.95 2.22
C SER A 12 -91.00 -20.18 1.77
N ARG A 13 -89.67 -20.07 1.39
CA ARG A 13 -88.81 -21.17 1.39
C ARG A 13 -87.34 -20.69 1.61
N MET A 14 -87.00 -20.54 2.86
CA MET A 14 -85.59 -20.40 3.27
C MET A 14 -84.92 -21.79 3.38
N VAL A 15 -84.14 -22.16 2.40
CA VAL A 15 -83.21 -23.31 2.46
C VAL A 15 -81.84 -22.71 2.80
N LEU A 16 -81.36 -23.01 4.01
CA LEU A 16 -79.98 -22.77 4.43
C LEU A 16 -79.07 -23.62 3.55
N ARG A 17 -78.32 -22.94 2.69
CA ARG A 17 -77.13 -23.54 2.05
C ARG A 17 -75.92 -23.21 2.87
N ASP A 18 -75.20 -24.24 3.29
CA ASP A 18 -73.87 -24.13 3.92
C ASP A 18 -72.97 -23.34 2.99
N THR A 19 -72.48 -22.19 3.51
CA THR A 19 -71.40 -21.43 2.89
C THR A 19 -70.08 -22.19 3.10
N PRO A 20 -69.29 -22.44 2.02
CA PRO A 20 -67.92 -22.95 2.20
C PRO A 20 -67.11 -21.89 2.97
N GLN A 21 -66.41 -22.33 4.04
CA GLN A 21 -65.43 -21.49 4.73
C GLN A 21 -64.41 -21.01 3.69
N GLU A 22 -64.33 -19.69 3.53
CA GLU A 22 -63.21 -19.04 2.83
C GLU A 22 -61.93 -19.34 3.62
N LYS A 23 -61.06 -20.18 3.02
CA LYS A 23 -59.71 -20.39 3.49
C LYS A 23 -58.97 -19.09 3.36
N GLU A 24 -58.29 -18.66 4.46
CA GLU A 24 -57.55 -17.39 4.52
C GLU A 24 -56.63 -17.22 3.31
N PRO A 25 -56.58 -16.06 2.69
CA PRO A 25 -55.77 -15.79 1.49
C PRO A 25 -54.25 -15.97 1.70
N GLU A 26 -53.82 -16.02 2.95
CA GLU A 26 -52.42 -16.24 3.33
C GLU A 26 -51.89 -17.66 3.05
N GLU A 27 -52.69 -18.70 3.20
CA GLU A 27 -52.28 -20.08 2.90
C GLU A 27 -52.18 -20.37 1.41
N GLU A 28 -53.01 -19.77 0.60
CA GLU A 28 -52.91 -19.88 -0.87
C GLU A 28 -51.70 -19.14 -1.43
N LEU A 29 -51.38 -17.95 -0.88
CA LEU A 29 -50.17 -17.22 -1.25
C LEU A 29 -48.88 -18.02 -0.90
N LYS A 30 -48.86 -18.64 0.29
CA LYS A 30 -47.72 -19.49 0.73
C LYS A 30 -47.55 -20.71 -0.18
N ARG A 31 -48.64 -21.35 -0.61
CA ARG A 31 -48.58 -22.50 -1.55
C ARG A 31 -48.16 -22.10 -2.97
N LEU A 32 -48.56 -20.94 -3.45
CA LEU A 32 -48.14 -20.38 -4.74
C LEU A 32 -46.68 -19.97 -4.75
N ALA A 33 -46.22 -19.38 -3.67
CA ALA A 33 -44.80 -18.98 -3.50
C ALA A 33 -43.87 -20.20 -3.52
N LEU A 34 -44.22 -21.29 -2.81
CA LEU A 34 -43.44 -22.52 -2.81
C LEU A 34 -43.42 -23.24 -4.21
N LYS A 35 -44.54 -23.19 -4.96
CA LYS A 35 -44.60 -23.82 -6.28
C LYS A 35 -43.85 -23.05 -7.36
N LYS A 36 -43.62 -21.76 -7.18
CA LYS A 36 -42.88 -20.89 -8.15
C LYS A 36 -41.43 -20.62 -7.75
N ALA A 37 -40.99 -21.06 -6.57
CA ALA A 37 -39.63 -20.84 -6.11
C ALA A 37 -38.65 -21.65 -6.99
N PRO A 38 -37.60 -21.02 -7.54
CA PRO A 38 -36.58 -21.73 -8.29
C PRO A 38 -35.90 -22.78 -7.40
N PRO A 39 -35.48 -23.93 -7.92
CA PRO A 39 -34.89 -25.04 -7.15
C PRO A 39 -33.68 -24.60 -6.30
N TRP A 40 -32.93 -23.60 -6.72
CA TRP A 40 -31.78 -23.08 -5.98
C TRP A 40 -32.15 -22.34 -4.70
N VAL A 41 -33.32 -21.69 -4.66
CA VAL A 41 -33.83 -21.02 -3.44
C VAL A 41 -34.15 -22.04 -2.35
N ILE A 42 -34.78 -23.15 -2.72
CA ILE A 42 -35.13 -24.24 -1.81
C ILE A 42 -33.84 -24.87 -1.26
N SER A 43 -32.85 -25.09 -2.15
CA SER A 43 -31.54 -25.62 -1.76
C SER A 43 -30.82 -24.68 -0.80
N CYS A 44 -30.83 -23.37 -1.07
CA CYS A 44 -30.20 -22.37 -0.20
C CYS A 44 -30.81 -22.35 1.20
N LEU A 45 -32.16 -22.37 1.30
CA LEU A 45 -32.86 -22.42 2.57
C LEU A 45 -32.56 -23.69 3.37
N LEU A 46 -32.47 -24.86 2.71
CA LEU A 46 -32.10 -26.12 3.33
C LEU A 46 -30.66 -26.10 3.87
N HIS A 47 -29.71 -25.55 3.11
CA HIS A 47 -28.33 -25.41 3.57
C HIS A 47 -28.19 -24.43 4.72
N MET A 48 -28.90 -23.29 4.68
CA MET A 48 -28.92 -22.36 5.82
C MET A 48 -29.50 -23.00 7.08
N LEU A 49 -30.61 -23.75 6.95
CA LEU A 49 -31.21 -24.45 8.09
C LEU A 49 -30.23 -25.50 8.66
N LEU A 50 -29.55 -26.25 7.80
CA LEU A 50 -28.52 -27.22 8.21
C LEU A 50 -27.37 -26.55 8.96
N LEU A 51 -26.88 -25.41 8.47
CA LEU A 51 -25.82 -24.65 9.12
C LEU A 51 -26.26 -24.11 10.48
N ILE A 52 -27.50 -23.65 10.62
CA ILE A 52 -28.05 -23.21 11.89
C ILE A 52 -28.13 -24.37 12.88
N ILE A 53 -28.61 -25.54 12.43
CA ILE A 53 -28.70 -26.76 13.29
C ILE A 53 -27.30 -27.19 13.72
N LEU A 54 -26.32 -27.25 12.82
CA LEU A 54 -24.94 -27.59 13.12
C LEU A 54 -24.30 -26.59 14.06
N GLY A 55 -24.56 -25.30 13.87
CA GLY A 55 -24.08 -24.23 14.77
C GLY A 55 -24.66 -24.33 16.16
N LEU A 56 -25.97 -24.59 16.28
CA LEU A 56 -26.62 -24.79 17.56
C LEU A 56 -26.13 -26.07 18.25
N TRP A 57 -25.91 -27.15 17.49
CA TRP A 57 -25.36 -28.38 18.02
C TRP A 57 -23.92 -28.21 18.52
N TYR A 58 -23.10 -27.45 17.80
CA TYR A 58 -21.74 -27.12 18.20
C TYR A 58 -21.72 -26.33 19.52
N ILE A 59 -22.61 -25.31 19.63
CA ILE A 59 -22.71 -24.49 20.86
C ILE A 59 -23.17 -25.31 22.07
N THR A 60 -24.05 -26.31 21.88
CA THR A 60 -24.58 -27.12 22.97
C THR A 60 -23.68 -28.30 23.36
N ALA A 61 -22.76 -28.73 22.48
CA ALA A 61 -21.90 -29.88 22.71
C ALA A 61 -20.67 -29.60 23.58
N ASP A 62 -20.26 -28.33 23.75
CA ASP A 62 -19.09 -28.00 24.58
C ASP A 62 -19.25 -26.60 25.23
N PRO A 63 -19.76 -26.56 26.48
CA PRO A 63 -20.02 -25.30 27.19
C PRO A 63 -18.74 -24.53 27.57
N THR A 64 -17.54 -25.06 27.33
CA THR A 64 -16.26 -24.39 27.62
C THR A 64 -15.69 -23.61 26.43
N LYS A 65 -16.28 -23.75 25.25
CA LYS A 65 -15.88 -22.98 24.04
C LYS A 65 -16.83 -21.84 23.77
N THR A 66 -16.82 -20.83 24.63
CA THR A 66 -17.49 -19.56 24.40
C THR A 66 -16.59 -18.67 23.53
N GLY A 67 -16.78 -18.74 22.22
CA GLY A 67 -16.15 -17.85 21.28
C GLY A 67 -16.06 -18.49 19.90
N ILE A 68 -17.15 -18.46 19.10
CA ILE A 68 -17.02 -18.63 17.66
C ILE A 68 -16.52 -17.30 17.14
N PHE A 69 -15.20 -17.13 17.07
CA PHE A 69 -14.62 -16.15 16.16
C PHE A 69 -14.74 -16.74 14.76
N LEU A 70 -15.74 -16.30 14.02
CA LEU A 70 -15.71 -16.41 12.56
C LEU A 70 -14.60 -15.47 12.10
N ASP A 71 -13.36 -15.98 12.11
CA ASP A 71 -12.26 -15.34 11.43
C ASP A 71 -12.52 -15.48 9.91
N VAL A 72 -13.22 -14.51 9.36
CA VAL A 72 -13.41 -14.31 7.91
C VAL A 72 -12.27 -13.42 7.41
N SER A 73 -11.14 -13.37 8.08
CA SER A 73 -9.95 -12.71 7.60
C SER A 73 -9.26 -13.63 6.59
N SER A 74 -9.38 -13.31 5.32
CA SER A 74 -8.23 -13.51 4.45
C SER A 74 -7.06 -12.86 5.17
N PRO A 75 -5.90 -13.51 5.37
CA PRO A 75 -4.80 -12.90 6.08
C PRO A 75 -4.45 -11.59 5.37
N GLU A 76 -4.79 -10.51 6.01
CA GLU A 76 -4.47 -9.16 5.55
C GLU A 76 -2.95 -9.01 5.59
N MET A 77 -2.38 -8.35 4.58
CA MET A 77 -0.92 -8.21 4.45
C MET A 77 -0.27 -7.64 5.72
N GLY A 78 -1.05 -6.88 6.50
CA GLY A 78 -0.63 -6.31 7.77
C GLY A 78 -0.72 -7.25 8.98
N GLU A 79 -1.72 -8.13 9.05
CA GLU A 79 -1.88 -9.04 10.19
C GLU A 79 -0.84 -10.15 10.21
N GLN A 80 -0.38 -10.59 9.04
CA GLN A 80 0.70 -11.57 8.94
C GLN A 80 2.04 -11.04 9.49
N LEU A 81 2.23 -9.71 9.57
CA LEU A 81 3.41 -9.12 10.23
C LEU A 81 3.40 -9.30 11.75
N LEU A 82 2.23 -9.58 12.34
CA LEU A 82 2.09 -9.72 13.78
C LEU A 82 2.31 -11.17 14.27
N ASP A 83 2.00 -12.19 13.42
CA ASP A 83 2.02 -13.60 13.84
C ASP A 83 3.42 -14.21 13.95
N ASP A 84 4.41 -13.65 13.24
CA ASP A 84 5.80 -14.08 13.33
C ASP A 84 6.66 -13.04 14.06
N SER A 85 6.17 -12.53 15.16
CA SER A 85 6.99 -11.67 16.01
C SER A 85 8.26 -12.42 16.41
N LEU A 86 9.39 -12.01 15.83
CA LEU A 86 10.63 -12.10 16.58
C LEU A 86 10.40 -11.21 17.80
N SER A 87 9.89 -11.80 18.87
CA SER A 87 9.81 -11.13 20.15
C SER A 87 11.25 -10.78 20.52
N LEU A 88 11.59 -9.52 20.40
CA LEU A 88 12.77 -8.98 21.05
C LEU A 88 12.50 -9.13 22.54
N SER A 89 12.98 -10.21 23.15
CA SER A 89 12.85 -10.39 24.59
C SER A 89 13.59 -9.23 25.25
N SER A 90 12.88 -8.55 26.14
CA SER A 90 13.42 -7.41 26.92
C SER A 90 14.65 -7.78 27.77
N ASP A 91 14.96 -9.06 27.88
CA ASP A 91 16.06 -9.55 28.75
C ASP A 91 17.45 -9.45 28.11
N ASP A 92 17.57 -9.24 26.79
CA ASP A 92 18.86 -9.08 26.11
C ASP A 92 19.31 -7.61 25.91
N LEU A 93 18.49 -6.64 26.30
CA LEU A 93 18.77 -5.22 26.13
C LEU A 93 18.84 -4.49 27.48
N SER A 94 19.85 -4.78 28.27
CA SER A 94 20.26 -3.88 29.35
C SER A 94 20.99 -2.66 28.76
N ILE A 95 20.23 -1.77 28.12
CA ILE A 95 20.69 -0.42 27.82
C ILE A 95 20.09 0.49 28.88
N GLU A 96 20.97 1.11 29.68
CA GLU A 96 20.56 2.24 30.53
C GLU A 96 20.05 3.35 29.58
N THR A 97 18.73 3.39 29.36
CA THR A 97 18.08 4.48 28.65
C THR A 97 17.94 5.66 29.60
N ALA A 98 18.72 6.69 29.40
CA ALA A 98 18.39 8.01 29.94
C ALA A 98 17.04 8.43 29.31
N ILE A 99 15.96 8.30 30.08
CA ILE A 99 14.62 8.76 29.70
C ILE A 99 14.67 10.29 29.69
N VAL A 100 14.72 10.89 28.51
CA VAL A 100 14.52 12.34 28.37
C VAL A 100 13.00 12.58 28.38
N PRO A 101 12.49 13.41 29.33
CA PRO A 101 11.06 13.69 29.38
C PRO A 101 10.58 14.40 28.10
N PRO A 102 9.34 14.14 27.65
CA PRO A 102 8.79 14.69 26.40
C PRO A 102 8.76 16.22 26.31
N SER A 103 8.87 16.91 27.42
CA SER A 103 8.80 18.37 27.51
C SER A 103 10.07 19.11 27.05
N GLU A 104 11.20 18.43 26.88
CA GLU A 104 12.46 19.02 26.43
C GLU A 104 12.75 18.85 24.94
N LEU A 105 11.85 18.22 24.20
CA LEU A 105 11.98 18.09 22.77
C LEU A 105 11.67 19.45 22.12
N GLN A 106 12.70 20.26 21.89
CA GLN A 106 12.56 21.42 21.03
C GLN A 106 12.01 20.98 19.68
N ALA A 107 10.97 21.67 19.20
CA ALA A 107 10.45 21.46 17.87
C ALA A 107 11.60 21.54 16.87
N VAL A 108 11.96 20.42 16.26
CA VAL A 108 12.96 20.37 15.22
C VAL A 108 12.38 21.16 14.05
N GLU A 109 13.04 22.26 13.67
CA GLU A 109 12.68 22.94 12.43
C GLU A 109 12.75 21.92 11.30
N ASP A 110 11.64 21.74 10.60
CA ASP A 110 11.57 20.87 9.42
C ASP A 110 12.69 21.34 8.47
N PRO A 111 13.72 20.53 8.17
CA PRO A 111 14.79 20.92 7.25
C PRO A 111 14.27 21.22 5.84
N PHE A 112 12.97 20.95 5.61
CA PHE A 112 12.25 21.21 4.38
C PHE A 112 11.15 22.27 4.53
N ALA A 113 10.99 22.90 5.74
CA ALA A 113 10.01 23.94 5.93
C ALA A 113 10.39 25.16 5.08
N SER A 114 9.65 25.37 4.03
CA SER A 114 9.47 26.70 3.50
C SER A 114 8.57 27.50 4.46
N SER A 115 8.74 28.83 4.48
CA SER A 115 7.97 29.77 5.29
C SER A 115 6.51 29.35 5.52
N LYS A 116 6.01 29.48 6.77
CA LYS A 116 4.65 29.11 7.18
C LYS A 116 3.63 29.60 6.16
N PRO A 117 2.79 28.72 5.57
CA PRO A 117 1.72 29.18 4.71
C PRO A 117 0.72 29.99 5.56
N GLU A 118 0.31 31.15 5.06
CA GLU A 118 -0.76 31.95 5.65
C GLU A 118 -2.08 31.16 5.59
N PRO A 119 -2.97 31.27 6.62
CA PRO A 119 -4.23 30.51 6.64
C PRO A 119 -5.18 30.72 5.44
N THR A 120 -4.94 31.78 4.67
CA THR A 120 -5.70 32.11 3.46
C THR A 120 -5.42 31.18 2.26
N GLU A 121 -4.32 30.43 2.26
CA GLU A 121 -3.93 29.56 1.13
C GLU A 121 -4.69 28.25 1.08
N LEU A 122 -5.18 27.77 2.22
CA LEU A 122 -6.00 26.55 2.30
C LEU A 122 -7.33 26.64 1.52
N ALA A 123 -7.84 27.86 1.33
CA ALA A 123 -9.08 28.09 0.60
C ALA A 123 -8.90 28.08 -0.95
N LEU A 124 -7.67 28.04 -1.45
CA LEU A 124 -7.33 28.17 -2.86
C LEU A 124 -6.92 26.86 -3.54
N ILE A 125 -7.04 25.69 -2.87
CA ILE A 125 -6.69 24.38 -3.43
C ILE A 125 -7.47 24.02 -4.71
N GLY A 126 -8.46 24.82 -5.11
CA GLY A 126 -9.22 24.66 -6.35
C GLY A 126 -8.75 25.49 -7.56
N ALA A 127 -7.82 26.42 -7.41
CA ALA A 127 -7.69 27.49 -8.42
C ALA A 127 -6.29 27.77 -9.00
N LYS A 128 -5.16 27.42 -8.34
CA LYS A 128 -3.82 27.63 -8.91
C LYS A 128 -2.82 26.58 -8.42
N PRO A 129 -1.95 26.08 -9.33
CA PRO A 129 -0.87 25.20 -8.95
C PRO A 129 0.19 25.98 -8.13
N MET A 130 0.41 25.57 -6.90
CA MET A 130 1.47 26.14 -6.06
C MET A 130 2.71 25.24 -6.15
N VAL A 131 3.74 25.75 -6.79
CA VAL A 131 5.09 25.17 -6.77
C VAL A 131 5.79 25.70 -5.53
N ASN A 132 6.23 24.81 -4.64
CA ASN A 132 7.07 25.20 -3.52
C ASN A 132 8.50 25.44 -4.02
N LEU A 133 8.88 26.69 -4.18
CA LEU A 133 10.19 27.13 -4.70
C LEU A 133 11.31 27.10 -3.64
N ASP A 134 10.97 26.93 -2.34
CA ASP A 134 11.92 27.16 -1.25
C ASP A 134 12.60 25.88 -0.72
N ALA A 135 12.50 24.75 -1.43
CA ALA A 135 13.16 23.51 -1.05
C ALA A 135 14.16 23.03 -2.11
N PRO A 136 15.29 23.74 -2.31
CA PRO A 136 16.24 23.43 -3.37
C PRO A 136 16.83 22.01 -3.26
N THR A 137 16.98 21.49 -2.07
CA THR A 137 17.50 20.13 -1.82
C THR A 137 16.54 19.04 -2.26
N ILE A 138 15.23 19.24 -2.07
CA ILE A 138 14.19 18.28 -2.46
C ILE A 138 14.03 18.24 -3.98
N ASN A 139 14.01 19.40 -4.64
CA ASN A 139 13.92 19.48 -6.11
C ASN A 139 15.14 18.84 -6.81
N LEU A 140 16.29 18.79 -6.16
CA LEU A 140 17.49 18.13 -6.65
C LEU A 140 17.43 16.61 -6.47
N ALA A 141 16.56 16.08 -5.63
CA ALA A 141 16.52 14.64 -5.33
C ALA A 141 16.29 13.76 -6.56
N LEU A 142 15.53 14.24 -7.56
CA LEU A 142 15.30 13.53 -8.82
C LEU A 142 16.46 13.65 -9.81
N MET A 143 17.37 14.60 -9.62
CA MET A 143 18.55 14.78 -10.49
C MET A 143 19.58 13.66 -10.34
N GLY A 144 19.54 12.89 -9.25
CA GLY A 144 20.39 11.72 -9.08
C GLY A 144 20.22 10.67 -10.18
N ARG A 145 19.09 10.67 -10.87
CA ARG A 145 18.74 9.74 -11.95
C ARG A 145 19.21 10.22 -13.33
N GLU A 146 19.80 11.42 -13.43
CA GLU A 146 20.35 11.96 -14.67
C GLU A 146 21.68 11.30 -15.02
N PRO A 147 21.95 11.09 -16.34
CA PRO A 147 23.27 10.63 -16.78
C PRO A 147 24.40 11.53 -16.23
N GLY A 148 25.51 10.93 -15.85
CA GLY A 148 26.62 11.64 -15.21
C GLY A 148 26.49 11.79 -13.70
N THR A 149 25.35 12.27 -13.18
CA THR A 149 25.08 12.26 -11.74
C THR A 149 24.91 10.82 -11.22
N LYS A 150 24.20 10.01 -12.00
CA LYS A 150 23.98 8.58 -11.69
C LYS A 150 25.28 7.83 -11.49
N GLU A 151 26.23 7.94 -12.43
CA GLU A 151 27.53 7.27 -12.37
C GLU A 151 28.35 7.74 -11.15
N ALA A 152 28.34 9.02 -10.86
CA ALA A 152 29.05 9.58 -9.70
C ALA A 152 28.48 9.05 -8.38
N LEU A 153 27.14 8.94 -8.28
CA LEU A 153 26.45 8.42 -7.08
C LEU A 153 26.66 6.91 -6.92
N LEU A 154 26.65 6.14 -8.00
CA LEU A 154 27.01 4.72 -7.99
C LEU A 154 28.39 4.51 -7.37
N GLY A 155 29.40 5.23 -7.88
CA GLY A 155 30.78 5.14 -7.33
C GLY A 155 30.86 5.56 -5.85
N LYS A 156 30.12 6.62 -5.47
CA LYS A 156 30.11 7.15 -4.10
C LYS A 156 29.49 6.18 -3.08
N TYR A 157 28.39 5.55 -3.43
CA TYR A 157 27.59 4.74 -2.49
C TYR A 157 27.76 3.24 -2.66
N GLY A 158 28.70 2.79 -3.50
CA GLY A 158 29.13 1.39 -3.59
C GLY A 158 28.39 0.56 -4.65
N GLY A 159 27.65 1.18 -5.55
CA GLY A 159 27.12 0.49 -6.74
C GLY A 159 28.27 0.11 -7.70
N ASN A 160 28.05 -0.91 -8.51
CA ASN A 160 29.05 -1.42 -9.46
C ASN A 160 28.40 -1.87 -10.78
N GLY A 161 29.23 -2.30 -11.75
CA GLY A 161 28.78 -2.79 -13.05
C GLY A 161 27.85 -3.99 -12.98
N GLU A 162 28.00 -4.83 -11.96
CA GLU A 162 27.13 -6.02 -11.78
C GLU A 162 25.74 -5.61 -11.28
N SER A 163 25.66 -4.69 -10.29
CA SER A 163 24.37 -4.17 -9.82
C SER A 163 23.63 -3.43 -10.93
N GLU A 164 24.31 -2.62 -11.75
CA GLU A 164 23.69 -1.94 -12.89
C GLU A 164 23.26 -2.92 -14.01
N SER A 165 24.04 -3.99 -14.23
CA SER A 165 23.63 -5.05 -15.15
C SER A 165 22.38 -5.78 -14.65
N ALA A 166 22.28 -6.00 -13.33
CA ALA A 166 21.09 -6.60 -12.72
C ALA A 166 19.86 -5.68 -12.86
N VAL A 167 20.02 -4.37 -12.66
CA VAL A 167 18.95 -3.38 -12.91
C VAL A 167 18.52 -3.45 -14.38
N LYS A 168 19.43 -3.40 -15.32
CA LYS A 168 19.10 -3.46 -16.76
C LYS A 168 18.36 -4.74 -17.12
N LEU A 169 18.78 -5.89 -16.62
CA LEU A 169 18.10 -7.18 -16.85
C LEU A 169 16.68 -7.18 -16.26
N GLY A 170 16.49 -6.63 -15.07
CA GLY A 170 15.18 -6.54 -14.42
C GLY A 170 14.23 -5.63 -15.20
N LEU A 171 14.69 -4.48 -15.65
CA LEU A 171 13.90 -3.58 -16.50
C LEU A 171 13.55 -4.23 -17.85
N ALA A 172 14.48 -4.99 -18.45
CA ALA A 172 14.20 -5.74 -19.68
C ALA A 172 13.14 -6.84 -19.43
N TRP A 173 13.12 -7.47 -18.24
CA TRP A 173 12.08 -8.41 -17.85
C TRP A 173 10.73 -7.71 -17.74
N LEU A 174 10.64 -6.58 -17.04
CA LEU A 174 9.41 -5.78 -16.94
C LEU A 174 8.91 -5.36 -18.35
N ALA A 175 9.81 -4.93 -19.23
CA ALA A 175 9.45 -4.54 -20.60
C ALA A 175 8.83 -5.70 -21.40
N ARG A 176 9.33 -6.93 -21.24
CA ARG A 176 8.78 -8.12 -21.91
C ARG A 176 7.35 -8.45 -21.49
N TYR A 177 7.02 -8.19 -20.21
CA TYR A 177 5.73 -8.55 -19.64
C TYR A 177 4.72 -7.39 -19.61
N GLN A 178 5.05 -6.27 -20.26
CA GLN A 178 4.09 -5.19 -20.48
C GLN A 178 2.96 -5.65 -21.39
N ARG A 179 1.72 -5.47 -20.97
CA ARG A 179 0.52 -5.78 -21.73
C ARG A 179 0.36 -4.86 -22.95
N LYS A 180 -0.45 -5.27 -23.93
CA LYS A 180 -0.72 -4.48 -25.16
C LYS A 180 -1.35 -3.13 -24.87
N ASP A 181 -2.16 -3.02 -23.80
CA ASP A 181 -2.78 -1.79 -23.34
C ASP A 181 -1.81 -0.86 -22.59
N GLY A 182 -0.58 -1.29 -22.37
CA GLY A 182 0.47 -0.58 -21.67
C GLY A 182 0.56 -0.87 -20.16
N SER A 183 -0.39 -1.60 -19.59
CA SER A 183 -0.40 -1.96 -18.17
C SER A 183 0.48 -3.17 -17.86
N TRP A 184 0.64 -3.46 -16.57
CA TRP A 184 1.19 -4.71 -16.03
C TRP A 184 0.17 -5.42 -15.15
N SER A 185 0.49 -6.64 -14.76
CA SER A 185 -0.34 -7.47 -13.90
C SER A 185 0.50 -8.13 -12.83
N LEU A 186 0.01 -8.20 -11.60
CA LEU A 186 0.64 -9.01 -10.56
C LEU A 186 0.54 -10.52 -10.82
N LYS A 187 -0.45 -10.94 -11.61
CA LYS A 187 -0.72 -12.36 -11.90
C LYS A 187 0.11 -12.96 -13.03
N GLY A 188 0.71 -12.17 -13.85
CA GLY A 188 1.48 -12.67 -14.99
C GLY A 188 0.89 -12.31 -16.35
N PRO A 189 1.49 -12.92 -17.37
CA PRO A 189 1.69 -14.36 -17.65
C PRO A 189 3.07 -14.98 -17.33
N TYR A 190 3.76 -14.58 -16.32
CA TYR A 190 5.04 -15.14 -15.86
C TYR A 190 4.84 -16.14 -14.70
N ARG A 191 5.87 -16.96 -14.40
CA ARG A 191 5.82 -17.91 -13.27
C ARG A 191 5.79 -17.20 -11.93
N SER A 192 5.18 -17.81 -10.92
CA SER A 192 5.07 -17.28 -9.56
C SER A 192 4.38 -15.91 -9.51
N GLY A 193 3.37 -15.71 -10.34
CA GLY A 193 2.49 -14.52 -10.23
C GLY A 193 1.67 -14.55 -8.94
N ALA A 194 1.11 -13.40 -8.58
CA ALA A 194 0.26 -13.27 -7.40
C ALA A 194 -1.01 -14.15 -7.50
N LEU A 195 -1.43 -14.71 -6.37
CA LEU A 195 -2.62 -15.56 -6.27
C LEU A 195 -3.88 -14.77 -5.85
N ASN A 196 -3.78 -13.45 -5.72
CA ASN A 196 -4.87 -12.57 -5.33
C ASN A 196 -6.14 -12.88 -6.13
N ARG A 197 -7.29 -12.80 -5.48
CA ARG A 197 -8.59 -13.06 -6.12
C ARG A 197 -8.81 -12.18 -7.34
N ARG A 198 -8.41 -10.91 -7.25
CA ARG A 198 -8.47 -9.95 -8.37
C ARG A 198 -7.08 -9.52 -8.80
N ASP A 199 -6.95 -9.16 -10.07
CA ASP A 199 -5.77 -8.47 -10.57
C ASP A 199 -5.82 -7.01 -10.12
N LEU A 200 -4.66 -6.41 -9.87
CA LEU A 200 -4.50 -5.00 -9.48
C LEU A 200 -3.61 -4.33 -10.54
N PRO A 201 -4.13 -4.06 -11.74
CA PRO A 201 -3.33 -3.53 -12.83
C PRO A 201 -2.79 -2.13 -12.54
N GLU A 202 -3.50 -1.31 -11.76
CA GLU A 202 -3.03 0.01 -11.33
C GLU A 202 -1.77 -0.11 -10.47
N SER A 203 -1.79 -0.98 -9.47
CA SER A 203 -0.64 -1.23 -8.59
C SER A 203 0.55 -1.81 -9.36
N ALA A 204 0.32 -2.86 -10.16
CA ALA A 204 1.35 -3.49 -10.96
C ALA A 204 1.99 -2.52 -11.97
N THR A 205 1.17 -1.65 -12.59
CA THR A 205 1.64 -0.63 -13.54
C THR A 205 2.44 0.45 -12.83
N ALA A 206 1.98 0.92 -11.66
CA ALA A 206 2.71 1.89 -10.86
C ALA A 206 4.07 1.33 -10.41
N MET A 207 4.11 0.10 -9.91
CA MET A 207 5.36 -0.54 -9.50
C MET A 207 6.36 -0.66 -10.65
N ALA A 208 5.92 -1.11 -11.83
CA ALA A 208 6.79 -1.19 -13.00
C ALA A 208 7.30 0.19 -13.44
N LEU A 209 6.42 1.21 -13.48
CA LEU A 209 6.81 2.58 -13.81
C LEU A 209 7.84 3.13 -12.84
N LEU A 210 7.66 2.92 -11.54
CA LEU A 210 8.61 3.37 -10.52
C LEU A 210 10.01 2.73 -10.71
N ALA A 211 10.11 1.46 -11.15
CA ALA A 211 11.38 0.84 -11.48
C ALA A 211 12.04 1.52 -12.71
N PHE A 212 11.31 1.74 -13.78
CA PHE A 212 11.85 2.46 -14.94
C PHE A 212 12.28 3.88 -14.59
N GLN A 213 11.49 4.60 -13.80
CA GLN A 213 11.78 5.96 -13.36
C GLN A 213 12.99 6.02 -12.43
N GLY A 214 13.12 5.04 -11.52
CA GLY A 214 14.28 4.92 -10.64
C GLY A 214 15.57 4.88 -11.44
N ALA A 215 15.61 4.09 -12.52
CA ALA A 215 16.75 4.00 -13.42
C ALA A 215 16.91 5.19 -14.40
N GLY A 216 16.08 6.22 -14.31
CA GLY A 216 16.17 7.45 -15.12
C GLY A 216 15.35 7.43 -16.41
N ASN A 217 14.55 6.37 -16.67
CA ASN A 217 13.69 6.32 -17.86
C ASN A 217 12.40 7.11 -17.65
N THR A 218 12.02 7.91 -18.64
CA THR A 218 10.77 8.65 -18.67
C THR A 218 10.00 8.38 -19.96
N HIS A 219 8.81 8.92 -20.11
CA HIS A 219 8.06 8.88 -21.37
C HIS A 219 8.66 9.79 -22.46
N GLN A 220 9.65 10.64 -22.11
CA GLN A 220 10.34 11.55 -23.01
C GLN A 220 11.75 11.10 -23.36
N ARG A 221 12.39 10.22 -22.53
CA ARG A 221 13.78 9.79 -22.72
C ARG A 221 14.09 8.45 -22.05
N GLY A 222 15.22 7.87 -22.43
CA GLY A 222 15.77 6.62 -21.89
C GLY A 222 15.54 5.42 -22.79
N GLU A 223 16.24 4.31 -22.47
CA GLU A 223 16.17 3.06 -23.26
C GLU A 223 14.73 2.49 -23.28
N PHE A 224 13.97 2.69 -22.20
CA PHE A 224 12.60 2.18 -22.05
C PHE A 224 11.54 3.27 -22.19
N GLN A 225 11.83 4.35 -22.93
CA GLN A 225 10.91 5.46 -23.17
C GLN A 225 9.51 5.01 -23.61
N GLN A 226 9.44 4.08 -24.56
CA GLN A 226 8.17 3.60 -25.11
C GLN A 226 7.33 2.85 -24.06
N GLN A 227 7.98 2.04 -23.21
CA GLN A 227 7.34 1.31 -22.14
C GLN A 227 6.75 2.27 -21.10
N VAL A 228 7.53 3.27 -20.71
CA VAL A 228 7.06 4.30 -19.77
C VAL A 228 5.92 5.11 -20.37
N ALA A 229 6.01 5.50 -21.64
CA ALA A 229 4.94 6.24 -22.33
C ALA A 229 3.63 5.46 -22.41
N LYS A 230 3.68 4.17 -22.73
CA LYS A 230 2.49 3.31 -22.72
C LYS A 230 1.95 3.09 -21.31
N GLY A 231 2.85 2.85 -20.35
CA GLY A 231 2.52 2.59 -18.96
C GLY A 231 1.82 3.78 -18.29
N ILE A 232 2.37 4.98 -18.44
CA ILE A 232 1.76 6.17 -17.84
C ILE A 232 0.38 6.46 -18.44
N LYS A 233 0.22 6.30 -19.77
CA LYS A 233 -1.08 6.43 -20.42
C LYS A 233 -2.08 5.40 -19.91
N ALA A 234 -1.64 4.16 -19.66
CA ALA A 234 -2.49 3.13 -19.06
C ALA A 234 -2.89 3.50 -17.63
N LEU A 235 -1.94 3.96 -16.82
CA LEU A 235 -2.17 4.35 -15.44
C LEU A 235 -3.16 5.52 -15.34
N LEU A 236 -2.98 6.57 -16.14
CA LEU A 236 -3.88 7.73 -16.14
C LEU A 236 -5.33 7.39 -16.53
N ARG A 237 -5.53 6.39 -17.41
CA ARG A 237 -6.89 5.89 -17.71
C ARG A 237 -7.58 5.18 -16.54
N MET A 238 -6.80 4.74 -15.56
CA MET A 238 -7.33 4.09 -14.34
C MET A 238 -7.66 5.10 -13.24
N GLN A 239 -7.27 6.38 -13.40
CA GLN A 239 -7.58 7.43 -12.41
C GLN A 239 -9.04 7.86 -12.50
N GLY A 240 -9.76 7.82 -11.40
CA GLY A 240 -11.11 8.38 -11.28
C GLY A 240 -11.09 9.91 -11.26
N GLY A 241 -12.24 10.52 -11.54
CA GLY A 241 -12.37 11.99 -11.57
C GLY A 241 -12.07 12.70 -10.24
N ASN A 242 -12.13 11.98 -9.13
CA ASN A 242 -11.72 12.45 -7.79
C ASN A 242 -10.24 12.19 -7.47
N GLY A 243 -9.46 11.70 -8.42
CA GLY A 243 -8.03 11.42 -8.21
C GLY A 243 -7.69 10.00 -7.75
N ASN A 244 -8.66 9.20 -7.32
CA ASN A 244 -8.44 7.83 -6.86
C ASN A 244 -8.04 6.91 -8.01
N PHE A 245 -6.99 6.11 -7.79
CA PHE A 245 -6.53 5.10 -8.76
C PHE A 245 -7.12 3.71 -8.52
N PHE A 246 -7.52 3.40 -7.29
CA PHE A 246 -8.06 2.10 -6.97
C PHE A 246 -9.51 1.97 -7.45
N GLN A 247 -9.74 1.09 -8.40
CA GLN A 247 -11.05 0.91 -9.02
C GLN A 247 -11.80 -0.31 -8.50
N GLN A 248 -11.10 -1.42 -8.30
CA GLN A 248 -11.68 -2.71 -7.91
C GLN A 248 -10.65 -3.54 -7.15
N GLY A 249 -11.06 -4.24 -6.13
CA GLY A 249 -10.21 -5.14 -5.36
C GLY A 249 -10.75 -5.37 -3.96
N ASP A 250 -9.97 -6.06 -3.15
CA ASP A 250 -10.22 -6.13 -1.73
C ASP A 250 -9.82 -4.80 -1.10
N SER A 251 -10.57 -4.31 -0.12
CA SER A 251 -10.35 -2.98 0.47
C SER A 251 -8.94 -2.79 1.05
N ASN A 252 -8.34 -3.88 1.55
CA ASN A 252 -6.97 -3.87 2.08
C ASN A 252 -5.88 -3.52 1.04
N ASN A 253 -6.18 -3.58 -0.26
CA ASN A 253 -5.26 -3.17 -1.31
C ASN A 253 -5.39 -1.69 -1.70
N TRP A 254 -6.42 -0.99 -1.24
CA TRP A 254 -6.80 0.33 -1.75
C TRP A 254 -5.66 1.35 -1.64
N PHE A 255 -5.24 1.65 -0.41
CA PHE A 255 -4.23 2.70 -0.23
C PHE A 255 -2.81 2.27 -0.57
N TYR A 256 -2.49 0.98 -0.54
CA TYR A 256 -1.25 0.47 -1.16
C TYR A 256 -1.20 0.79 -2.65
N SER A 257 -2.27 0.48 -3.39
CA SER A 257 -2.36 0.76 -4.83
C SER A 257 -2.35 2.27 -5.10
N HIS A 258 -3.19 3.02 -4.38
CA HIS A 258 -3.32 4.46 -4.61
C HIS A 258 -2.01 5.21 -4.32
N ALA A 259 -1.32 4.92 -3.22
CA ALA A 259 -0.05 5.55 -2.87
C ALA A 259 1.04 5.27 -3.91
N GLN A 260 1.18 4.01 -4.36
CA GLN A 260 2.14 3.65 -5.41
C GLN A 260 1.85 4.38 -6.74
N CYS A 261 0.58 4.49 -7.12
CA CYS A 261 0.16 5.24 -8.31
C CYS A 261 0.49 6.73 -8.17
N THR A 262 0.22 7.31 -6.99
CA THR A 262 0.55 8.71 -6.68
C THR A 262 2.06 8.95 -6.78
N MET A 263 2.90 8.06 -6.22
CA MET A 263 4.35 8.12 -6.36
C MET A 263 4.76 8.13 -7.85
N ALA A 264 4.25 7.18 -8.64
CA ALA A 264 4.64 7.03 -10.04
C ALA A 264 4.29 8.26 -10.90
N VAL A 265 3.12 8.86 -10.67
CA VAL A 265 2.72 10.07 -11.42
C VAL A 265 3.51 11.29 -10.95
N CYS A 266 3.70 11.46 -9.62
CA CYS A 266 4.46 12.57 -9.07
C CYS A 266 5.94 12.53 -9.49
N GLU A 267 6.60 11.36 -9.39
CA GLU A 267 8.00 11.23 -9.80
C GLU A 267 8.17 11.53 -11.29
N LEU A 268 7.27 11.01 -12.14
CA LEU A 268 7.35 11.28 -13.58
C LEU A 268 7.12 12.75 -13.92
N TYR A 269 6.14 13.41 -13.27
CA TYR A 269 5.98 14.86 -13.39
C TYR A 269 7.24 15.60 -12.91
N GLY A 270 7.78 15.21 -11.76
CA GLY A 270 8.99 15.81 -11.22
C GLY A 270 10.20 15.72 -12.15
N MET A 271 10.38 14.56 -12.82
CA MET A 271 11.48 14.30 -13.76
C MET A 271 11.33 14.99 -15.11
N THR A 272 10.11 15.26 -15.56
CA THR A 272 9.84 15.72 -16.95
C THR A 272 9.25 17.11 -17.02
N LYS A 273 8.60 17.57 -15.96
CA LYS A 273 7.80 18.79 -15.92
C LYS A 273 6.73 18.85 -17.03
N ASP A 274 6.23 17.66 -17.44
CA ASP A 274 5.15 17.56 -18.39
C ASP A 274 3.82 18.02 -17.75
N GLU A 275 3.28 19.12 -18.23
CA GLU A 275 2.06 19.72 -17.67
C GLU A 275 0.82 18.79 -17.75
N GLU A 276 0.80 17.82 -18.67
CA GLU A 276 -0.27 16.82 -18.74
C GLU A 276 -0.31 15.92 -17.49
N LEU A 277 0.82 15.75 -16.80
CA LEU A 277 0.94 14.93 -15.58
C LEU A 277 0.62 15.71 -14.31
N ARG A 278 0.65 17.03 -14.35
CA ARG A 278 0.50 17.90 -13.18
C ARG A 278 -0.86 17.72 -12.51
N ARG A 279 -1.93 17.93 -13.28
CA ARG A 279 -3.30 17.81 -12.74
C ARG A 279 -3.61 16.40 -12.20
N PRO A 280 -3.27 15.30 -12.90
CA PRO A 280 -3.37 13.97 -12.33
C PRO A 280 -2.61 13.77 -11.00
N ALA A 281 -1.39 14.29 -10.89
CA ALA A 281 -0.61 14.22 -9.65
C ALA A 281 -1.29 15.00 -8.50
N GLU A 282 -1.71 16.24 -8.76
CA GLU A 282 -2.42 17.07 -7.78
C GLU A 282 -3.71 16.41 -7.27
N LEU A 283 -4.51 15.83 -8.18
CA LEU A 283 -5.73 15.11 -7.80
C LEU A 283 -5.43 13.87 -6.96
N ALA A 284 -4.38 13.11 -7.29
CA ALA A 284 -3.99 11.95 -6.52
C ALA A 284 -3.55 12.32 -5.10
N ILE A 285 -2.73 13.37 -4.97
CA ILE A 285 -2.31 13.92 -3.67
C ILE A 285 -3.52 14.40 -2.87
N GLN A 286 -4.43 15.14 -3.49
CA GLN A 286 -5.62 15.64 -2.83
C GLN A 286 -6.49 14.50 -2.29
N PHE A 287 -6.73 13.46 -3.10
CA PHE A 287 -7.48 12.29 -2.64
C PHE A 287 -6.81 11.61 -1.45
N LEU A 288 -5.49 11.47 -1.47
CA LEU A 288 -4.73 10.90 -0.37
C LEU A 288 -4.89 11.75 0.91
N ILE A 289 -4.77 13.08 0.80
CA ILE A 289 -4.97 14.02 1.93
C ILE A 289 -6.38 13.92 2.50
N GLU A 290 -7.40 13.93 1.64
CA GLU A 290 -8.80 13.87 2.07
C GLU A 290 -9.17 12.54 2.72
N SER A 291 -8.39 11.49 2.43
CA SER A 291 -8.56 10.13 2.96
C SER A 291 -7.86 9.90 4.29
N GLN A 292 -7.04 10.85 4.79
CA GLN A 292 -6.36 10.75 6.08
C GLN A 292 -7.35 10.51 7.22
N ASP A 293 -7.06 9.58 8.11
CA ASP A 293 -7.85 9.37 9.31
C ASP A 293 -7.86 10.65 10.16
N PRO A 294 -9.04 11.25 10.40
CA PRO A 294 -9.12 12.51 11.12
C PRO A 294 -8.78 12.39 12.61
N GLN A 295 -8.86 11.20 13.19
CA GLN A 295 -8.63 10.93 14.61
C GLN A 295 -7.21 10.48 14.87
N LEU A 296 -6.74 9.46 14.14
CA LEU A 296 -5.42 8.86 14.35
C LEU A 296 -4.32 9.53 13.52
N GLY A 297 -4.65 10.06 12.34
CA GLY A 297 -3.69 10.82 11.52
C GLY A 297 -2.90 10.01 10.50
N GLY A 298 -3.12 8.69 10.39
CA GLY A 298 -2.54 7.82 9.39
C GLY A 298 -3.54 7.39 8.31
N TRP A 299 -3.25 6.25 7.68
CA TRP A 299 -4.12 5.55 6.71
C TRP A 299 -4.12 4.05 7.00
N ARG A 300 -5.22 3.39 6.59
CA ARG A 300 -5.32 1.94 6.52
C ARG A 300 -6.08 1.54 5.26
N TYR A 301 -7.04 0.64 5.33
CA TYR A 301 -7.66 0.03 4.16
C TYR A 301 -8.82 0.83 3.56
N LEU A 302 -9.47 1.68 4.35
CA LEU A 302 -10.60 2.50 3.93
C LEU A 302 -10.33 3.97 4.20
N PRO A 303 -10.88 4.89 3.38
CA PRO A 303 -10.73 6.32 3.62
C PRO A 303 -11.24 6.72 5.00
N ARG A 304 -10.47 7.49 5.76
CA ARG A 304 -10.84 8.16 7.02
C ARG A 304 -11.31 7.22 8.14
N SER A 305 -10.88 5.96 8.14
CA SER A 305 -11.47 4.96 9.03
C SER A 305 -10.56 4.37 10.08
N ASP A 306 -9.26 4.32 9.86
CA ASP A 306 -8.28 3.67 10.73
C ASP A 306 -6.86 3.97 10.25
N SER A 307 -5.86 3.59 11.04
CA SER A 307 -4.45 3.82 10.71
C SER A 307 -3.58 2.62 11.05
N ASP A 308 -2.67 2.27 10.15
CA ASP A 308 -1.57 1.36 10.41
C ASP A 308 -0.25 1.92 9.86
N THR A 309 0.87 1.44 10.39
CA THR A 309 2.20 1.94 10.05
C THR A 309 2.55 1.64 8.60
N SER A 310 2.19 0.46 8.09
CA SER A 310 2.54 0.00 6.75
C SER A 310 1.88 0.84 5.64
N VAL A 311 0.56 1.07 5.72
CA VAL A 311 -0.16 1.90 4.73
C VAL A 311 0.23 3.37 4.88
N THR A 312 0.41 3.83 6.14
CA THR A 312 0.88 5.20 6.42
C THR A 312 2.27 5.43 5.81
N GLY A 313 3.17 4.45 5.86
CA GLY A 313 4.48 4.51 5.22
C GLY A 313 4.39 4.75 3.71
N TRP A 314 3.54 4.02 3.01
CA TRP A 314 3.30 4.26 1.58
C TRP A 314 2.73 5.65 1.30
N ALA A 315 1.84 6.16 2.15
CA ALA A 315 1.32 7.53 2.03
C ALA A 315 2.44 8.57 2.20
N VAL A 316 3.34 8.39 3.20
CA VAL A 316 4.52 9.25 3.39
C VAL A 316 5.45 9.22 2.17
N MET A 317 5.69 8.03 1.60
CA MET A 317 6.48 7.89 0.37
C MET A 317 5.84 8.66 -0.80
N ALA A 318 4.51 8.61 -0.93
CA ALA A 318 3.78 9.35 -1.96
C ALA A 318 3.89 10.86 -1.75
N PHE A 319 3.78 11.35 -0.52
CA PHE A 319 3.98 12.76 -0.21
C PHE A 319 5.43 13.21 -0.42
N GLN A 320 6.41 12.36 -0.11
CA GLN A 320 7.80 12.66 -0.42
C GLN A 320 8.04 12.77 -1.93
N SER A 321 7.46 11.88 -2.73
CA SER A 321 7.51 11.95 -4.20
C SER A 321 6.83 13.23 -4.73
N ALA A 322 5.71 13.64 -4.12
CA ALA A 322 5.04 14.90 -4.44
C ALA A 322 5.95 16.11 -4.15
N ARG A 323 6.57 16.14 -2.97
CA ARG A 323 7.51 17.22 -2.57
C ARG A 323 8.73 17.27 -3.49
N MET A 324 9.31 16.13 -3.86
CA MET A 324 10.40 16.05 -4.86
C MET A 324 9.98 16.58 -6.23
N ALA A 325 8.71 16.43 -6.59
CA ALA A 325 8.16 16.99 -7.83
C ALA A 325 7.88 18.51 -7.76
N GLY A 326 7.96 19.10 -6.56
CA GLY A 326 7.62 20.51 -6.32
C GLY A 326 6.11 20.73 -6.15
N LEU A 327 5.36 19.68 -5.76
CA LEU A 327 3.93 19.76 -5.49
C LEU A 327 3.67 19.98 -4.01
N LEU A 328 2.59 20.71 -3.70
CA LEU A 328 2.26 21.08 -2.32
C LEU A 328 1.73 19.88 -1.53
N VAL A 329 2.32 19.65 -0.37
CA VAL A 329 1.78 18.78 0.68
C VAL A 329 1.63 19.63 1.95
N PRO A 330 0.40 19.84 2.47
CA PRO A 330 0.17 20.71 3.62
C PRO A 330 0.84 20.21 4.89
N SER A 331 1.54 21.10 5.62
CA SER A 331 2.19 20.76 6.89
C SER A 331 1.27 20.12 7.94
N PRO A 332 -0.02 20.52 8.09
CA PRO A 332 -0.91 19.85 9.05
C PRO A 332 -1.12 18.37 8.77
N VAL A 333 -1.09 17.94 7.50
CA VAL A 333 -1.18 16.51 7.12
C VAL A 333 0.04 15.76 7.64
N LEU A 334 1.23 16.31 7.43
CA LEU A 334 2.49 15.72 7.90
C LEU A 334 2.58 15.69 9.43
N ALA A 335 2.10 16.75 10.11
CA ALA A 335 2.06 16.80 11.57
C ALA A 335 1.22 15.66 12.17
N LYS A 336 0.02 15.41 11.61
CA LYS A 336 -0.84 14.30 12.05
C LYS A 336 -0.21 12.93 11.86
N ILE A 337 0.58 12.73 10.78
CA ILE A 337 1.36 11.50 10.62
C ILE A 337 2.35 11.35 11.78
N GLY A 338 3.02 12.44 12.16
CA GLY A 338 3.91 12.47 13.32
C GLY A 338 3.19 12.04 14.60
N GLU A 339 1.99 12.58 14.84
CA GLU A 339 1.15 12.24 16.01
C GLU A 339 0.72 10.77 16.02
N TYR A 340 0.38 10.21 14.84
CA TYR A 340 0.09 8.78 14.71
C TYR A 340 1.30 7.91 15.07
N LEU A 341 2.45 8.22 14.48
CA LEU A 341 3.67 7.47 14.73
C LEU A 341 4.12 7.57 16.20
N ASP A 342 3.88 8.71 16.89
CA ASP A 342 4.15 8.84 18.32
C ASP A 342 3.32 7.89 19.18
N GLN A 343 2.16 7.46 18.70
CA GLN A 343 1.28 6.49 19.37
C GLN A 343 1.56 5.05 18.97
N ALA A 344 2.16 4.82 17.79
CA ALA A 344 2.48 3.49 17.29
C ALA A 344 3.83 2.94 17.78
N THR A 345 4.40 3.57 18.79
CA THR A 345 5.70 3.21 19.37
C THR A 345 5.62 3.17 20.91
N PRO A 346 6.24 2.18 21.58
CA PRO A 346 6.34 2.15 23.02
C PRO A 346 7.46 3.07 23.56
N ASP A 347 8.53 3.32 22.76
CA ASP A 347 9.77 3.94 23.21
C ASP A 347 10.32 5.03 22.26
N GLY A 348 9.61 5.31 21.16
CA GLY A 348 10.02 6.25 20.12
C GLY A 348 11.06 5.72 19.13
N SER A 349 11.60 4.52 19.33
CA SER A 349 12.65 3.94 18.48
C SER A 349 12.21 2.69 17.70
N GLN A 350 11.28 1.92 18.23
CA GLN A 350 10.72 0.74 17.62
C GLN A 350 9.20 0.89 17.43
N TYR A 351 8.64 0.34 16.36
CA TYR A 351 7.27 0.62 15.94
C TYR A 351 6.47 -0.65 15.70
N GLY A 352 5.21 -0.62 16.16
CA GLY A 352 4.21 -1.64 15.90
C GLY A 352 3.45 -1.39 14.60
N TYR A 353 2.66 -2.40 14.20
CA TYR A 353 1.79 -2.31 13.04
C TYR A 353 0.66 -1.28 13.25
N GLN A 354 0.04 -1.30 14.42
CA GLN A 354 -0.95 -0.33 14.89
C GLN A 354 -0.58 0.16 16.29
N ILE A 355 -1.37 1.10 16.79
CA ILE A 355 -1.27 1.57 18.17
C ILE A 355 -1.42 0.38 19.13
N ALA A 356 -0.55 0.31 20.14
CA ALA A 356 -0.52 -0.75 21.14
C ALA A 356 -0.27 -2.18 20.61
N THR A 357 0.29 -2.31 19.40
CA THR A 357 0.81 -3.61 18.93
C THR A 357 2.32 -3.70 19.18
N GLU A 358 2.81 -4.94 19.34
CA GLU A 358 4.24 -5.19 19.52
C GLU A 358 5.07 -4.67 18.33
N PRO A 359 6.23 -4.06 18.57
CA PRO A 359 7.13 -3.63 17.52
C PRO A 359 7.63 -4.78 16.64
N THR A 360 7.76 -4.52 15.34
CA THR A 360 8.39 -5.44 14.40
C THR A 360 9.53 -4.74 13.66
N LEU A 361 10.49 -5.52 13.14
CA LEU A 361 11.61 -4.97 12.37
C LEU A 361 11.12 -4.22 11.12
N THR A 362 10.13 -4.77 10.43
CA THR A 362 9.58 -4.16 9.21
C THR A 362 8.91 -2.82 9.51
N MET A 363 8.04 -2.78 10.53
CA MET A 363 7.36 -1.53 10.93
C MET A 363 8.34 -0.51 11.51
N THR A 364 9.37 -0.96 12.21
CA THR A 364 10.44 -0.10 12.71
C THR A 364 11.21 0.54 11.56
N ALA A 365 11.64 -0.24 10.55
CA ALA A 365 12.33 0.31 9.39
C ALA A 365 11.46 1.30 8.59
N ASP A 366 10.17 0.96 8.41
CA ASP A 366 9.18 1.80 7.74
C ASP A 366 8.98 3.13 8.48
N ALA A 367 8.62 3.06 9.77
CA ALA A 367 8.35 4.24 10.57
C ALA A 367 9.59 5.15 10.74
N LEU A 368 10.79 4.58 10.89
CA LEU A 368 12.01 5.37 10.95
C LEU A 368 12.29 6.09 9.64
N LEU A 369 12.04 5.47 8.49
CA LEU A 369 12.10 6.14 7.19
C LEU A 369 11.07 7.28 7.12
N CYS A 370 9.84 7.04 7.60
CA CYS A 370 8.83 8.10 7.71
C CYS A 370 9.31 9.25 8.58
N ARG A 371 9.91 8.96 9.74
CA ARG A 371 10.48 10.00 10.63
C ARG A 371 11.57 10.82 9.95
N GLN A 372 12.42 10.17 9.16
CA GLN A 372 13.44 10.86 8.37
C GLN A 372 12.76 11.83 7.37
N TYR A 373 11.73 11.41 6.65
CA TYR A 373 10.99 12.26 5.71
C TYR A 373 10.13 13.34 6.39
N LEU A 374 9.77 13.14 7.64
CA LEU A 374 9.08 14.12 8.49
C LEU A 374 10.06 15.09 9.20
N GLY A 375 11.36 14.99 8.95
CA GLY A 375 12.35 15.97 9.40
C GLY A 375 13.15 15.59 10.65
N TRP A 376 13.06 14.34 11.14
CA TRP A 376 13.96 13.91 12.21
C TRP A 376 15.42 14.02 11.77
N ARG A 377 16.24 14.56 12.64
CA ARG A 377 17.67 14.73 12.37
C ARG A 377 18.38 13.39 12.46
N ARG A 378 19.48 13.24 11.70
CA ARG A 378 20.32 12.03 11.73
C ARG A 378 20.89 11.71 13.11
N ASP A 379 21.10 12.73 13.94
CA ASP A 379 21.61 12.63 15.30
C ASP A 379 20.51 12.52 16.37
N ASP A 380 19.24 12.37 16.00
CA ASP A 380 18.14 12.09 16.94
C ASP A 380 18.40 10.77 17.67
N PRO A 381 18.44 10.74 19.01
CA PRO A 381 18.75 9.53 19.77
C PRO A 381 17.79 8.36 19.48
N ARG A 382 16.52 8.65 19.23
CA ARG A 382 15.50 7.62 18.92
C ARG A 382 15.73 7.01 17.54
N LEU A 383 16.08 7.84 16.55
CA LEU A 383 16.42 7.37 15.20
C LEU A 383 17.68 6.51 15.24
N ILE A 384 18.70 6.92 16.01
CA ILE A 384 19.93 6.15 16.23
C ILE A 384 19.62 4.81 16.89
N ALA A 385 18.85 4.81 17.99
CA ALA A 385 18.48 3.58 18.70
C ALA A 385 17.75 2.59 17.80
N GLY A 386 16.74 3.04 17.04
CA GLY A 386 16.02 2.19 16.10
C GLY A 386 16.89 1.71 14.93
N ALA A 387 17.76 2.56 14.39
CA ALA A 387 18.69 2.16 13.34
C ALA A 387 19.72 1.12 13.84
N ASP A 388 20.16 1.22 15.12
CA ASP A 388 21.04 0.23 15.75
C ASP A 388 20.32 -1.11 15.95
N VAL A 389 19.01 -1.12 16.21
CA VAL A 389 18.19 -2.35 16.23
C VAL A 389 18.16 -2.96 14.84
N VAL A 390 17.76 -2.20 13.81
CA VAL A 390 17.67 -2.69 12.43
C VAL A 390 19.02 -3.18 11.91
N LEU A 391 20.14 -2.56 12.32
CA LEU A 391 21.50 -2.97 11.92
C LEU A 391 21.90 -4.36 12.43
N LYS A 392 21.29 -4.85 13.51
CA LYS A 392 21.54 -6.22 14.03
C LYS A 392 20.90 -7.29 13.12
N TYR A 393 19.92 -6.93 12.32
CA TYR A 393 19.15 -7.83 11.46
C TYR A 393 19.35 -7.49 9.98
N LEU A 394 20.57 -7.65 9.52
CA LEU A 394 20.96 -7.40 8.13
C LEU A 394 20.19 -8.34 7.18
N PRO A 395 19.98 -7.94 5.91
CA PRO A 395 19.37 -8.79 4.89
C PRO A 395 20.10 -10.13 4.75
N ARG A 396 19.32 -11.22 4.78
CA ARG A 396 19.80 -12.60 4.59
C ARG A 396 18.86 -13.36 3.69
N TYR A 397 19.40 -14.09 2.72
CA TYR A 397 18.55 -14.80 1.75
C TYR A 397 17.71 -15.91 2.39
N GLU A 398 18.18 -16.51 3.46
CA GLU A 398 17.50 -17.55 4.23
C GLU A 398 16.25 -17.02 4.96
N GLU A 399 16.19 -15.71 5.21
CA GLU A 399 15.10 -15.02 5.92
C GLU A 399 14.53 -13.91 5.03
N ARG A 400 14.00 -14.30 3.86
CA ARG A 400 13.56 -13.35 2.84
C ARG A 400 12.34 -12.56 3.26
N ASP A 401 12.53 -11.25 3.42
CA ASP A 401 11.48 -10.25 3.57
C ASP A 401 11.86 -9.02 2.74
N VAL A 402 11.53 -9.02 1.45
CA VAL A 402 11.86 -7.91 0.55
C VAL A 402 11.17 -6.61 0.96
N TYR A 403 10.06 -6.69 1.71
CA TYR A 403 9.34 -5.54 2.23
C TYR A 403 10.15 -4.84 3.33
N TYR A 404 10.65 -5.60 4.30
CA TYR A 404 11.58 -5.12 5.31
C TYR A 404 12.85 -4.54 4.67
N TRP A 405 13.44 -5.27 3.72
CA TRP A 405 14.68 -4.83 3.07
C TRP A 405 14.48 -3.52 2.30
N TYR A 406 13.33 -3.34 1.66
CA TYR A 406 13.02 -2.11 0.90
C TYR A 406 13.05 -0.86 1.78
N TYR A 407 12.34 -0.86 2.92
CA TYR A 407 12.35 0.26 3.86
C TYR A 407 13.71 0.41 4.55
N GLY A 408 14.28 -0.69 5.02
CA GLY A 408 15.61 -0.71 5.65
C GLY A 408 16.69 -0.15 4.73
N THR A 409 16.65 -0.45 3.44
CA THR A 409 17.62 0.05 2.45
C THR A 409 17.59 1.57 2.35
N GLN A 410 16.42 2.18 2.22
CA GLN A 410 16.30 3.62 2.15
C GLN A 410 16.71 4.30 3.46
N MET A 411 16.21 3.78 4.58
CA MET A 411 16.48 4.31 5.91
C MET A 411 17.99 4.27 6.22
N MET A 412 18.66 3.13 5.97
CA MET A 412 20.11 2.97 6.19
C MET A 412 20.93 3.82 5.21
N HIS A 413 20.46 3.97 3.96
CA HIS A 413 21.11 4.85 2.99
C HIS A 413 21.09 6.32 3.46
N HIS A 414 19.97 6.80 3.98
CA HIS A 414 19.89 8.14 4.56
C HIS A 414 20.72 8.30 5.83
N MET A 415 20.84 7.25 6.65
CA MET A 415 21.70 7.29 7.84
C MET A 415 23.18 7.42 7.50
N GLU A 416 23.65 6.92 6.36
CA GLU A 416 25.09 6.94 5.96
C GLU A 416 26.01 6.34 7.06
N GLY A 417 27.19 6.88 7.28
CA GLY A 417 28.14 6.51 8.35
C GLY A 417 28.37 5.01 8.45
N LYS A 418 28.23 4.44 9.64
CA LYS A 418 28.40 2.98 9.91
C LYS A 418 27.25 2.13 9.34
N TYR A 419 26.07 2.73 9.14
CA TYR A 419 24.84 2.01 8.81
C TYR A 419 24.81 1.55 7.36
N TRP A 420 25.08 2.47 6.43
CA TRP A 420 25.01 2.17 5.01
C TRP A 420 26.01 1.11 4.55
N PRO A 421 27.32 1.19 4.86
CA PRO A 421 28.26 0.19 4.41
C PRO A 421 27.93 -1.24 4.88
N ALA A 422 27.48 -1.40 6.12
CA ALA A 422 27.10 -2.70 6.67
C ALA A 422 25.86 -3.27 5.98
N TRP A 423 24.80 -2.47 5.84
CA TRP A 423 23.56 -2.86 5.16
C TRP A 423 23.81 -3.19 3.69
N HIS A 424 24.53 -2.32 3.01
CA HIS A 424 24.85 -2.44 1.60
C HIS A 424 25.66 -3.69 1.28
N ALA A 425 26.67 -4.00 2.10
CA ALA A 425 27.50 -5.20 1.93
C ALA A 425 26.67 -6.50 2.05
N ALA A 426 25.66 -6.53 2.90
CA ALA A 426 24.78 -7.69 3.03
C ALA A 426 23.76 -7.80 1.88
N LEU A 427 23.33 -6.70 1.31
CA LEU A 427 22.20 -6.65 0.39
C LEU A 427 22.58 -6.76 -1.08
N ARG A 428 23.54 -5.93 -1.56
CA ARG A 428 23.82 -5.75 -2.99
C ARG A 428 24.16 -7.05 -3.70
N ASP A 429 25.19 -7.74 -3.21
CA ASP A 429 25.70 -8.92 -3.87
C ASP A 429 24.71 -10.09 -3.77
N MET A 430 24.02 -10.21 -2.64
CA MET A 430 22.93 -11.17 -2.45
C MET A 430 21.81 -10.95 -3.49
N LEU A 431 21.35 -9.74 -3.71
CA LEU A 431 20.34 -9.48 -4.74
C LEU A 431 20.85 -9.80 -6.15
N VAL A 432 22.08 -9.43 -6.48
CA VAL A 432 22.69 -9.72 -7.78
C VAL A 432 22.85 -11.24 -7.99
N GLU A 433 23.29 -11.97 -6.99
CA GLU A 433 23.47 -13.42 -7.05
C GLU A 433 22.15 -14.15 -7.32
N HIS A 434 21.09 -13.78 -6.61
CA HIS A 434 19.80 -14.48 -6.65
C HIS A 434 18.83 -13.97 -7.73
N GLN A 435 19.29 -13.12 -8.64
CA GLN A 435 18.53 -12.76 -9.84
C GLN A 435 18.51 -13.92 -10.83
N GLU A 436 17.39 -14.21 -11.46
CA GLU A 436 17.27 -15.21 -12.54
C GLU A 436 18.18 -14.85 -13.73
N LYS A 437 19.12 -15.74 -14.06
CA LYS A 437 20.14 -15.49 -15.09
C LYS A 437 19.75 -16.03 -16.48
N SER A 438 18.71 -16.88 -16.57
CA SER A 438 18.35 -17.58 -17.81
C SER A 438 16.84 -17.79 -17.97
N GLY A 439 16.43 -18.30 -19.13
CA GLY A 439 15.05 -18.64 -19.41
C GLY A 439 14.11 -17.43 -19.56
N ALA A 440 12.80 -17.71 -19.52
CA ALA A 440 11.77 -16.68 -19.69
C ALA A 440 11.78 -15.64 -18.56
N GLU A 441 12.16 -16.06 -17.36
CA GLU A 441 12.17 -15.21 -16.17
C GLU A 441 13.49 -14.48 -15.94
N LYS A 442 14.45 -14.58 -16.89
CA LYS A 442 15.73 -13.88 -16.82
C LYS A 442 15.54 -12.40 -16.50
N GLY A 443 16.19 -11.94 -15.44
CA GLY A 443 16.16 -10.57 -14.94
C GLY A 443 15.21 -10.34 -13.77
N SER A 444 14.36 -11.31 -13.43
CA SER A 444 13.44 -11.22 -12.29
C SER A 444 14.00 -11.89 -11.02
N TRP A 445 13.28 -11.71 -9.92
CA TRP A 445 13.53 -12.44 -8.66
C TRP A 445 12.32 -13.31 -8.34
N ASP A 446 12.55 -14.63 -8.14
CA ASP A 446 11.49 -15.57 -7.79
C ASP A 446 11.05 -15.37 -6.33
N PRO A 447 9.77 -15.12 -6.05
CA PRO A 447 9.26 -15.03 -4.67
C PRO A 447 9.25 -16.38 -3.95
N LYS A 448 9.35 -17.49 -4.69
CA LYS A 448 9.37 -18.87 -4.19
C LYS A 448 10.82 -19.33 -4.06
N GLY A 449 11.12 -20.54 -4.36
CA GLY A 449 12.46 -21.14 -4.26
C GLY A 449 12.68 -21.80 -2.92
N GLU A 450 13.96 -22.08 -2.60
CA GLU A 450 14.37 -22.77 -1.36
C GLU A 450 14.01 -21.94 -0.10
N HIS A 451 14.22 -20.63 -0.20
CA HIS A 451 13.89 -19.69 0.84
C HIS A 451 12.80 -18.73 0.31
N PRO A 452 11.51 -19.06 0.49
CA PRO A 452 10.44 -18.25 -0.07
C PRO A 452 10.32 -16.88 0.62
N ASP A 453 10.02 -15.87 -0.17
CA ASP A 453 9.76 -14.53 0.36
C ASP A 453 8.50 -14.54 1.24
N ARG A 454 8.57 -13.83 2.36
CA ARG A 454 7.51 -13.78 3.37
C ARG A 454 6.16 -13.35 2.79
N TRP A 455 6.13 -12.28 2.02
CA TRP A 455 4.89 -11.68 1.51
C TRP A 455 4.52 -12.17 0.12
N ALA A 456 5.47 -12.13 -0.79
CA ALA A 456 5.21 -12.47 -2.18
C ALA A 456 4.93 -13.97 -2.36
N ASN A 457 5.52 -14.85 -1.54
CA ASN A 457 5.26 -16.29 -1.58
C ASN A 457 3.83 -16.65 -1.18
N LEU A 458 3.22 -15.93 -0.23
CA LEU A 458 1.83 -16.13 0.15
C LEU A 458 0.83 -15.74 -0.95
N GLY A 459 1.33 -15.32 -2.11
CA GLY A 459 0.56 -15.07 -3.30
C GLY A 459 0.03 -13.65 -3.42
N GLN A 460 0.34 -12.77 -2.49
CA GLN A 460 -0.17 -11.40 -2.51
C GLN A 460 0.57 -10.53 -3.53
N GLY A 461 1.90 -10.55 -3.53
CA GLY A 461 2.71 -9.73 -4.43
C GLY A 461 3.21 -10.46 -5.69
N GLY A 462 3.65 -11.69 -5.55
CA GLY A 462 4.19 -12.50 -6.64
C GLY A 462 5.52 -11.96 -7.21
N ARG A 463 5.91 -12.50 -8.36
CA ARG A 463 7.21 -12.24 -9.01
C ARG A 463 7.39 -10.76 -9.41
N LEU A 464 6.35 -10.09 -9.86
CA LEU A 464 6.46 -8.67 -10.24
C LEU A 464 6.81 -7.81 -9.03
N TYR A 465 6.16 -8.06 -7.90
CA TYR A 465 6.40 -7.36 -6.65
C TYR A 465 7.86 -7.54 -6.17
N THR A 466 8.34 -8.79 -6.06
CA THR A 466 9.74 -9.04 -5.66
C THR A 466 10.73 -8.41 -6.62
N THR A 467 10.45 -8.47 -7.93
CA THR A 467 11.32 -7.87 -8.95
C THR A 467 11.36 -6.36 -8.83
N CYS A 468 10.22 -5.69 -8.67
CA CYS A 468 10.19 -4.23 -8.52
C CYS A 468 10.88 -3.76 -7.25
N LEU A 469 10.63 -4.40 -6.09
CA LEU A 469 11.31 -4.02 -4.85
C LEU A 469 12.82 -4.27 -4.90
N SER A 470 13.25 -5.39 -5.51
CA SER A 470 14.67 -5.66 -5.72
C SER A 470 15.34 -4.61 -6.61
N LEU A 471 14.64 -4.15 -7.66
CA LEU A 471 15.11 -3.05 -8.51
C LEU A 471 15.22 -1.75 -7.72
N TYR A 472 14.23 -1.37 -6.92
CA TYR A 472 14.27 -0.14 -6.12
C TYR A 472 15.45 -0.14 -5.14
N MET A 473 15.78 -1.30 -4.55
CA MET A 473 16.91 -1.44 -3.65
C MET A 473 18.25 -1.33 -4.40
N LEU A 474 18.36 -1.89 -5.60
CA LEU A 474 19.57 -1.75 -6.44
C LEU A 474 19.71 -0.36 -7.07
N GLU A 475 18.61 0.41 -7.19
CA GLU A 475 18.58 1.77 -7.69
C GLU A 475 18.81 2.83 -6.60
N VAL A 476 18.85 2.45 -5.32
CA VAL A 476 18.85 3.37 -4.18
C VAL A 476 19.93 4.44 -4.26
N TYR A 477 21.11 4.14 -4.83
CA TYR A 477 22.26 5.03 -4.93
C TYR A 477 21.95 6.36 -5.60
N TYR A 478 21.13 6.32 -6.63
CA TYR A 478 20.76 7.46 -7.48
C TYR A 478 19.27 7.78 -7.45
N ARG A 479 18.44 6.83 -6.95
CA ARG A 479 17.01 7.03 -6.81
C ARG A 479 16.66 7.96 -5.64
N HIS A 480 17.39 7.84 -4.54
CA HIS A 480 17.18 8.59 -3.31
C HIS A 480 18.48 9.26 -2.88
N LEU A 481 18.62 10.56 -3.13
CA LEU A 481 19.73 11.30 -2.55
C LEU A 481 19.60 11.34 -1.03
N PRO A 482 20.70 11.16 -0.26
CA PRO A 482 20.66 11.30 1.19
C PRO A 482 20.10 12.66 1.60
N ILE A 483 19.10 12.64 2.46
CA ILE A 483 18.36 13.83 2.88
C ILE A 483 19.14 14.70 3.87
N TYR A 484 20.11 14.13 4.53
CA TYR A 484 20.97 14.85 5.49
C TYR A 484 22.22 15.37 4.78
N GLY A 485 22.12 16.28 3.87
CA GLY A 485 23.26 16.82 3.11
C GLY A 485 24.49 17.09 3.98
N VAL A 486 25.68 17.06 3.37
CA VAL A 486 26.94 17.41 4.05
C VAL A 486 26.83 18.86 4.54
N ARG A 487 26.47 19.04 5.83
CA ARG A 487 26.77 20.31 6.50
C ARG A 487 28.30 20.40 6.57
N LYS A 488 28.85 21.37 5.83
CA LYS A 488 30.25 21.78 5.98
C LYS A 488 30.46 22.37 7.36
#